data_4fb784bc8d8e078585cc6f0ef1c50156
#
_entry.id   4fb784bc8d8e078585cc6f0ef1c50156
#
_cell.length_a   1.000
_cell.length_b   1.000
_cell.length_c   1.000
_cell.angle_alpha   90.00
_cell.angle_beta   90.00
_cell.angle_gamma   90.00
#
_symmetry.space_group_name_H-M   'P 1'
#
loop_
_entity.id
_entity.type
_entity.pdbx_description
1 polymer ?
#
loop_
_entity_poly.entity_id
_entity_poly.type
_entity_poly.pdbx_seq_one_letter_code
_entity_poly.pdbx_strand_id
1 'polypeptide(L)'
;FVPRLPAGTLYKYDILGPHGPLPQKADPVALQAEPPPRTASVVSDPRPFEWHDADWLRHRAERQSPHAPISVYEVHAGSWRKRADGRPLDWNELADQLIPYAAEQGFTHIELLPIMSHPFGGSWGYQPLGQFAPAAEYGEPRAFAGFVDRCHRANLGLILDWVPAHFPSDPHGLAHFDGTALYEHADPREGYHQDWNTLIYNLGRREVHGFLLASALHWLERYHIDGLRVDAVASMLYRDYSRRAGEWIPNKYGGRENLESIDFLRHLSDVVHQRHPGTLLVAEESTAFPGVTRSPRDGGLGFDYKWNMGWMHD
;
A
#
# COMPACT_ATOMS: atom_id res chain seq x y z
N PHE A 1 -0.57 -27.52 -5.05
CA PHE A 1 0.56 -27.74 -4.08
C PHE A 1 1.75 -28.37 -4.82
N VAL A 2 2.90 -27.74 -4.78
CA VAL A 2 4.15 -28.24 -5.34
C VAL A 2 5.11 -28.48 -4.15
N PRO A 3 5.41 -29.74 -3.82
CA PRO A 3 6.25 -30.04 -2.66
C PRO A 3 7.72 -29.72 -2.93
N ARG A 4 8.47 -29.38 -1.87
CA ARG A 4 9.93 -29.20 -1.88
C ARG A 4 10.47 -28.11 -2.81
N LEU A 5 9.69 -27.06 -3.06
CA LEU A 5 10.22 -25.87 -3.72
C LEU A 5 11.14 -25.11 -2.76
N PRO A 6 12.42 -24.92 -3.09
CA PRO A 6 13.32 -24.12 -2.27
C PRO A 6 12.96 -22.63 -2.36
N ALA A 7 13.28 -21.88 -1.31
CA ALA A 7 13.28 -20.42 -1.35
C ALA A 7 14.15 -19.91 -2.52
N GLY A 8 13.72 -18.83 -3.17
CA GLY A 8 14.37 -18.28 -4.36
C GLY A 8 13.89 -18.89 -5.69
N THR A 9 13.06 -19.94 -5.67
CA THR A 9 12.48 -20.49 -6.91
C THR A 9 11.56 -19.48 -7.57
N LEU A 10 11.75 -19.25 -8.86
CA LEU A 10 10.89 -18.37 -9.67
C LEU A 10 9.67 -19.13 -10.16
N TYR A 11 8.50 -18.48 -10.15
CA TYR A 11 7.29 -19.06 -10.67
C TYR A 11 6.32 -18.01 -11.24
N LYS A 12 5.45 -18.46 -12.12
CA LYS A 12 4.31 -17.72 -12.67
C LYS A 12 3.12 -18.66 -12.83
N TYR A 13 1.95 -18.10 -13.04
CA TYR A 13 0.76 -18.84 -13.38
C TYR A 13 0.53 -18.81 -14.88
N ASP A 14 0.32 -19.99 -15.49
CA ASP A 14 -0.28 -20.17 -16.80
C ASP A 14 -1.79 -20.33 -16.60
N ILE A 15 -2.56 -19.38 -17.10
CA ILE A 15 -4.02 -19.36 -16.92
C ILE A 15 -4.69 -19.58 -18.27
N LEU A 16 -5.62 -20.52 -18.33
CA LEU A 16 -6.51 -20.70 -19.46
C LEU A 16 -7.82 -19.94 -19.18
N GLY A 17 -7.94 -18.78 -19.82
CA GLY A 17 -9.13 -17.95 -19.70
C GLY A 17 -10.29 -18.41 -20.61
N PRO A 18 -11.44 -17.73 -20.57
CA PRO A 18 -12.63 -18.09 -21.36
C PRO A 18 -12.40 -18.12 -22.88
N HIS A 19 -11.42 -17.37 -23.36
CA HIS A 19 -11.14 -17.21 -24.79
C HIS A 19 -9.76 -17.78 -25.21
N GLY A 20 -9.10 -18.55 -24.35
CA GLY A 20 -7.80 -19.16 -24.63
C GLY A 20 -6.73 -18.83 -23.59
N PRO A 21 -5.45 -19.18 -23.87
CA PRO A 21 -4.35 -18.89 -22.96
C PRO A 21 -4.17 -17.39 -22.74
N LEU A 22 -3.93 -17.00 -21.49
CA LEU A 22 -3.61 -15.63 -21.10
C LEU A 22 -2.08 -15.42 -21.04
N PRO A 23 -1.62 -14.17 -21.03
CA PRO A 23 -0.24 -13.86 -20.63
C PRO A 23 0.06 -14.47 -19.27
N GLN A 24 1.29 -14.96 -19.06
CA GLN A 24 1.71 -15.49 -17.77
C GLN A 24 1.53 -14.44 -16.66
N LYS A 25 0.88 -14.83 -15.59
CA LYS A 25 0.56 -13.95 -14.44
C LYS A 25 1.53 -14.17 -13.28
N ALA A 26 1.94 -13.07 -12.67
CA ALA A 26 2.56 -13.11 -11.35
C ALA A 26 1.51 -13.52 -10.29
N ASP A 27 1.96 -14.03 -9.17
CA ASP A 27 1.09 -14.36 -8.05
C ASP A 27 0.64 -13.08 -7.33
N PRO A 28 -0.66 -12.79 -7.28
CA PRO A 28 -1.19 -11.58 -6.62
C PRO A 28 -0.87 -11.46 -5.13
N VAL A 29 -0.62 -12.59 -4.48
CA VAL A 29 -0.30 -12.67 -3.04
C VAL A 29 1.15 -13.08 -2.77
N ALA A 30 2.03 -13.01 -3.79
CA ALA A 30 3.44 -13.28 -3.61
C ALA A 30 4.05 -12.37 -2.54
N LEU A 31 4.86 -12.94 -1.66
CA LEU A 31 5.58 -12.24 -0.60
C LEU A 31 6.93 -11.69 -1.09
N GLN A 32 7.34 -12.07 -2.29
CA GLN A 32 8.58 -11.65 -2.93
C GLN A 32 8.43 -11.70 -4.45
N ALA A 33 8.98 -10.72 -5.14
CA ALA A 33 8.98 -10.61 -6.60
C ALA A 33 10.40 -10.42 -7.14
N GLU A 34 10.61 -10.69 -8.42
CA GLU A 34 11.83 -10.29 -9.09
C GLU A 34 11.91 -8.76 -9.26
N PRO A 35 13.13 -8.20 -9.29
CA PRO A 35 13.28 -6.78 -9.63
C PRO A 35 12.94 -6.52 -11.10
N PRO A 36 12.28 -5.38 -11.41
CA PRO A 36 12.01 -4.99 -12.79
C PRO A 36 13.29 -4.96 -13.66
N PRO A 37 13.20 -5.26 -14.95
CA PRO A 37 12.00 -5.52 -15.76
C PRO A 37 11.49 -6.98 -15.71
N ARG A 38 12.07 -7.83 -14.87
CA ARG A 38 11.61 -9.20 -14.68
C ARG A 38 10.30 -9.21 -13.89
N THR A 39 9.49 -10.26 -14.08
CA THR A 39 8.09 -10.25 -13.67
C THR A 39 7.64 -11.53 -12.97
N ALA A 40 8.56 -12.41 -12.57
CA ALA A 40 8.20 -13.60 -11.84
C ALA A 40 7.99 -13.32 -10.35
N SER A 41 7.12 -14.11 -9.75
CA SER A 41 7.05 -14.25 -8.30
C SER A 41 8.17 -15.14 -7.79
N VAL A 42 8.59 -14.94 -6.55
CA VAL A 42 9.68 -15.69 -5.93
C VAL A 42 9.16 -16.41 -4.70
N VAL A 43 9.48 -17.70 -4.56
CA VAL A 43 9.19 -18.45 -3.34
C VAL A 43 10.01 -17.85 -2.20
N SER A 44 9.34 -17.17 -1.27
CA SER A 44 10.00 -16.52 -0.15
C SER A 44 10.49 -17.52 0.90
N ASP A 45 11.50 -17.13 1.68
CA ASP A 45 11.97 -17.92 2.83
C ASP A 45 10.85 -18.03 3.89
N PRO A 46 10.41 -19.23 4.26
CA PRO A 46 9.34 -19.41 5.24
C PRO A 46 9.77 -19.18 6.70
N ARG A 47 11.08 -19.05 6.95
CA ARG A 47 11.58 -18.86 8.33
C ARG A 47 11.13 -17.50 8.86
N PRO A 48 10.59 -17.44 10.11
CA PRO A 48 10.20 -16.19 10.72
C PRO A 48 11.41 -15.26 10.89
N PHE A 49 11.17 -13.96 10.82
CA PHE A 49 12.16 -12.96 11.23
C PHE A 49 12.21 -12.91 12.77
N GLU A 50 13.40 -12.77 13.33
CA GLU A 50 13.59 -12.60 14.78
C GLU A 50 13.52 -11.11 15.11
N TRP A 51 12.42 -10.71 15.71
CA TRP A 51 12.15 -9.32 16.08
C TRP A 51 12.75 -8.96 17.44
N HIS A 52 13.25 -7.73 17.56
CA HIS A 52 13.81 -7.16 18.79
C HIS A 52 13.08 -5.88 19.21
N ASP A 53 11.91 -5.64 18.71
CA ASP A 53 11.09 -4.44 18.82
C ASP A 53 9.97 -4.50 19.86
N ALA A 54 9.97 -5.51 20.74
CA ALA A 54 8.92 -5.75 21.73
C ALA A 54 8.68 -4.54 22.67
N ASP A 55 9.72 -3.75 22.95
CA ASP A 55 9.58 -2.53 23.77
C ASP A 55 8.83 -1.43 23.03
N TRP A 56 9.14 -1.24 21.75
CA TRP A 56 8.41 -0.31 20.88
C TRP A 56 6.93 -0.67 20.80
N LEU A 57 6.60 -1.92 20.49
CA LEU A 57 5.22 -2.37 20.33
C LEU A 57 4.38 -2.19 21.59
N ARG A 58 4.97 -2.38 22.80
CA ARG A 58 4.28 -2.14 24.06
C ARG A 58 3.88 -0.68 24.26
N HIS A 59 4.70 0.27 23.81
CA HIS A 59 4.50 1.70 24.03
C HIS A 59 3.96 2.42 22.79
N ARG A 60 3.75 1.71 21.67
CA ARG A 60 3.31 2.30 20.40
C ARG A 60 2.04 3.14 20.55
N ALA A 61 1.01 2.62 21.21
CA ALA A 61 -0.26 3.32 21.38
C ALA A 61 -0.11 4.63 22.18
N GLU A 62 0.80 4.69 23.15
CA GLU A 62 1.12 5.91 23.89
C GLU A 62 1.87 6.91 23.02
N ARG A 63 2.89 6.44 22.30
CA ARG A 63 3.75 7.26 21.43
C ARG A 63 3.01 7.84 20.22
N GLN A 64 1.98 7.16 19.76
CA GLN A 64 1.12 7.56 18.63
C GLN A 64 -0.25 8.10 19.06
N SER A 65 -0.42 8.41 20.36
CA SER A 65 -1.66 9.00 20.83
C SER A 65 -1.87 10.41 20.25
N PRO A 66 -3.12 10.90 20.14
CA PRO A 66 -3.41 12.25 19.67
C PRO A 66 -2.77 13.37 20.50
N HIS A 67 -2.26 13.04 21.70
CA HIS A 67 -1.58 13.98 22.61
C HIS A 67 -0.06 13.89 22.56
N ALA A 68 0.48 12.88 21.85
CA ALA A 68 1.92 12.76 21.65
C ALA A 68 2.38 13.68 20.51
N PRO A 69 3.59 14.24 20.60
CA PRO A 69 4.16 14.97 19.48
C PRO A 69 4.51 13.99 18.35
N ILE A 70 4.02 14.27 17.14
CA ILE A 70 4.32 13.49 15.94
C ILE A 70 4.97 14.41 14.91
N SER A 71 6.16 14.03 14.44
CA SER A 71 6.88 14.68 13.35
C SER A 71 7.31 13.61 12.35
N VAL A 72 6.85 13.73 11.10
CA VAL A 72 7.03 12.72 10.07
C VAL A 72 8.06 13.18 9.06
N TYR A 73 9.02 12.31 8.73
CA TYR A 73 9.95 12.48 7.63
C TYR A 73 9.52 11.60 6.46
N GLU A 74 8.90 12.20 5.45
CA GLU A 74 8.48 11.50 4.23
C GLU A 74 9.68 11.31 3.30
N VAL A 75 9.86 10.09 2.77
CA VAL A 75 11.03 9.76 1.98
C VAL A 75 10.73 8.73 0.88
N HIS A 76 11.20 9.01 -0.34
CA HIS A 76 11.27 8.03 -1.41
C HIS A 76 12.60 7.28 -1.34
N ALA A 77 12.56 5.99 -0.98
CA ALA A 77 13.74 5.17 -0.75
C ALA A 77 14.71 5.15 -1.96
N GLY A 78 14.17 5.14 -3.18
CA GLY A 78 14.94 5.06 -4.41
C GLY A 78 15.68 6.33 -4.82
N SER A 79 15.35 7.51 -4.24
CA SER A 79 15.94 8.78 -4.61
C SER A 79 16.57 9.57 -3.46
N TRP A 80 16.31 9.18 -2.21
CA TRP A 80 16.80 9.90 -1.03
C TRP A 80 18.33 10.03 -1.03
N ARG A 81 19.02 8.91 -1.17
CA ARG A 81 20.46 8.86 -1.45
C ARG A 81 20.75 7.70 -2.39
N LYS A 82 21.87 7.80 -3.11
CA LYS A 82 22.29 6.76 -4.04
C LYS A 82 23.73 6.32 -3.76
N ARG A 83 24.03 5.10 -4.15
CA ARG A 83 25.40 4.57 -4.20
C ARG A 83 26.23 5.33 -5.23
N ALA A 84 27.55 5.21 -5.17
CA ALA A 84 28.47 5.85 -6.12
C ALA A 84 28.23 5.44 -7.59
N ASP A 85 27.65 4.26 -7.82
CA ASP A 85 27.28 3.76 -9.15
C ASP A 85 25.87 4.18 -9.61
N GLY A 86 25.19 5.05 -8.84
CA GLY A 86 23.87 5.59 -9.15
C GLY A 86 22.70 4.68 -8.77
N ARG A 87 22.94 3.47 -8.28
CA ARG A 87 21.86 2.59 -7.78
C ARG A 87 21.29 3.10 -6.45
N PRO A 88 20.01 2.78 -6.15
CA PRO A 88 19.45 3.07 -4.83
C PRO A 88 20.22 2.33 -3.73
N LEU A 89 20.09 2.83 -2.50
CA LEU A 89 20.53 2.11 -1.31
C LEU A 89 19.65 0.89 -1.07
N ASP A 90 20.22 -0.20 -0.58
CA ASP A 90 19.40 -1.31 -0.08
C ASP A 90 18.90 -1.05 1.35
N TRP A 91 18.05 -1.96 1.87
CA TRP A 91 17.44 -1.81 3.20
C TRP A 91 18.46 -1.69 4.33
N ASN A 92 19.61 -2.37 4.24
CA ASN A 92 20.65 -2.29 5.25
C ASN A 92 21.35 -0.93 5.19
N GLU A 93 21.71 -0.47 4.00
CA GLU A 93 22.34 0.83 3.79
C GLU A 93 21.40 1.99 4.14
N LEU A 94 20.09 1.85 3.84
CA LEU A 94 19.07 2.80 4.30
C LEU A 94 19.00 2.82 5.81
N ALA A 95 19.00 1.66 6.46
CA ALA A 95 19.02 1.59 7.92
C ALA A 95 20.26 2.26 8.53
N ASP A 96 21.43 2.10 7.89
CA ASP A 96 22.68 2.71 8.37
C ASP A 96 22.72 4.23 8.22
N GLN A 97 21.99 4.79 7.26
CA GLN A 97 22.05 6.22 6.93
C GLN A 97 20.78 7.01 7.26
N LEU A 98 19.60 6.47 6.93
CA LEU A 98 18.33 7.17 7.09
C LEU A 98 17.87 7.21 8.56
N ILE A 99 18.02 6.10 9.28
CA ILE A 99 17.61 6.01 10.68
C ILE A 99 18.35 7.05 11.56
N PRO A 100 19.70 7.10 11.59
CA PRO A 100 20.39 8.12 12.37
C PRO A 100 20.09 9.52 11.88
N TYR A 101 19.96 9.76 10.58
CA TYR A 101 19.59 11.07 10.04
C TYR A 101 18.24 11.54 10.58
N ALA A 102 17.19 10.71 10.48
CA ALA A 102 15.86 11.08 10.95
C ALA A 102 15.83 11.32 12.47
N ALA A 103 16.52 10.47 13.25
CA ALA A 103 16.64 10.60 14.69
C ALA A 103 17.39 11.89 15.10
N GLU A 104 18.51 12.21 14.47
CA GLU A 104 19.30 13.42 14.73
C GLU A 104 18.52 14.72 14.39
N GLN A 105 17.65 14.68 13.36
CA GLN A 105 16.78 15.79 13.02
C GLN A 105 15.55 15.93 13.94
N GLY A 106 15.33 14.99 14.86
CA GLY A 106 14.22 15.02 15.82
C GLY A 106 12.89 14.55 15.28
N PHE A 107 12.86 13.82 14.15
CA PHE A 107 11.64 13.17 13.67
C PHE A 107 11.24 12.01 14.58
N THR A 108 9.95 11.78 14.69
CA THR A 108 9.38 10.67 15.46
C THR A 108 9.01 9.48 14.56
N HIS A 109 8.75 9.76 13.28
CA HIS A 109 8.37 8.76 12.29
C HIS A 109 9.09 8.98 10.98
N ILE A 110 9.33 7.90 10.27
CA ILE A 110 9.65 7.90 8.84
C ILE A 110 8.40 7.44 8.08
N GLU A 111 8.02 8.16 7.04
CA GLU A 111 7.02 7.70 6.07
C GLU A 111 7.73 7.30 4.79
N LEU A 112 7.61 6.03 4.42
CA LEU A 112 8.14 5.55 3.14
C LEU A 112 7.07 5.71 2.07
N LEU A 113 7.38 6.45 0.98
CA LEU A 113 6.60 6.37 -0.26
C LEU A 113 6.45 4.90 -0.67
N PRO A 114 5.46 4.55 -1.51
CA PRO A 114 5.08 3.15 -1.70
C PRO A 114 6.26 2.25 -2.02
N ILE A 115 6.45 1.23 -1.22
CA ILE A 115 7.53 0.24 -1.38
C ILE A 115 7.01 -1.12 -1.86
N MET A 116 5.72 -1.22 -2.20
CA MET A 116 5.15 -2.41 -2.82
C MET A 116 5.81 -2.65 -4.18
N SER A 117 5.97 -3.92 -4.55
CA SER A 117 6.55 -4.28 -5.85
C SER A 117 5.76 -3.65 -6.99
N HIS A 118 6.45 -2.90 -7.84
CA HIS A 118 5.87 -2.15 -8.96
C HIS A 118 6.75 -2.26 -10.21
N PRO A 119 6.15 -2.23 -11.43
CA PRO A 119 6.89 -2.48 -12.68
C PRO A 119 7.67 -1.25 -13.17
N PHE A 120 7.24 -0.04 -12.79
CA PHE A 120 7.77 1.22 -13.33
C PHE A 120 8.29 2.13 -12.22
N GLY A 121 9.60 2.25 -12.10
CA GLY A 121 10.26 3.09 -11.09
C GLY A 121 9.89 4.58 -11.17
N GLY A 122 9.52 5.10 -12.37
CA GLY A 122 9.05 6.48 -12.55
C GLY A 122 7.71 6.78 -11.88
N SER A 123 6.98 5.76 -11.43
CA SER A 123 5.75 5.92 -10.64
C SER A 123 6.03 6.19 -9.16
N TRP A 124 7.28 6.12 -8.69
CA TRP A 124 7.67 6.20 -7.29
C TRP A 124 6.98 5.17 -6.37
N GLY A 125 6.49 4.07 -6.97
CA GLY A 125 5.74 3.03 -6.29
C GLY A 125 4.22 3.20 -6.28
N TYR A 126 3.69 4.33 -6.79
CA TYR A 126 2.24 4.57 -6.83
C TYR A 126 1.46 3.73 -7.86
N GLN A 127 2.14 2.85 -8.59
CA GLN A 127 1.51 1.88 -9.50
C GLN A 127 1.90 0.43 -9.10
N PRO A 128 1.52 -0.03 -7.90
CA PRO A 128 1.93 -1.33 -7.40
C PRO A 128 1.17 -2.47 -8.09
N LEU A 129 1.87 -3.60 -8.27
CA LEU A 129 1.27 -4.89 -8.68
C LEU A 129 1.40 -5.94 -7.58
N GLY A 130 2.45 -5.88 -6.77
CA GLY A 130 2.69 -6.83 -5.69
C GLY A 130 2.26 -6.28 -4.34
N GLN A 131 0.98 -6.31 -4.03
CA GLN A 131 0.41 -5.73 -2.80
C GLN A 131 0.95 -6.32 -1.49
N PHE A 132 1.67 -7.47 -1.54
CA PHE A 132 2.22 -8.18 -0.39
C PHE A 132 3.76 -8.30 -0.40
N ALA A 133 4.42 -7.81 -1.45
CA ALA A 133 5.85 -7.95 -1.63
C ALA A 133 6.55 -6.59 -1.56
N PRO A 134 7.59 -6.40 -0.73
CA PRO A 134 8.47 -5.25 -0.83
C PRO A 134 9.17 -5.21 -2.20
N ALA A 135 9.43 -4.01 -2.71
CA ALA A 135 10.13 -3.82 -3.98
C ALA A 135 11.55 -4.41 -3.92
N ALA A 136 11.81 -5.35 -4.81
CA ALA A 136 13.03 -6.16 -4.81
C ALA A 136 14.30 -5.35 -5.15
N GLU A 137 14.16 -4.14 -5.67
CA GLU A 137 15.29 -3.23 -5.96
C GLU A 137 16.03 -2.77 -4.69
N TYR A 138 15.36 -2.79 -3.53
CA TYR A 138 15.95 -2.45 -2.24
C TYR A 138 16.42 -3.68 -1.43
N GLY A 139 16.20 -4.88 -1.94
CA GLY A 139 16.64 -6.13 -1.31
C GLY A 139 15.50 -7.08 -0.96
N GLU A 140 15.84 -8.11 -0.21
CA GLU A 140 14.90 -9.18 0.16
C GLU A 140 13.91 -8.74 1.25
N PRO A 141 12.73 -9.39 1.35
CA PRO A 141 11.73 -9.13 2.38
C PRO A 141 12.26 -9.19 3.81
N ARG A 142 13.23 -10.09 4.07
CA ARG A 142 13.88 -10.22 5.37
C ARG A 142 14.74 -9.00 5.72
N ALA A 143 15.38 -8.38 4.74
CA ALA A 143 16.17 -7.16 4.94
C ALA A 143 15.26 -5.97 5.25
N PHE A 144 14.06 -5.89 4.63
CA PHE A 144 13.04 -4.90 4.99
C PHE A 144 12.55 -5.07 6.43
N ALA A 145 12.28 -6.31 6.88
CA ALA A 145 11.95 -6.56 8.29
C ALA A 145 13.07 -6.07 9.22
N GLY A 146 14.34 -6.29 8.84
CA GLY A 146 15.50 -5.77 9.58
C GLY A 146 15.58 -4.25 9.63
N PHE A 147 15.18 -3.56 8.55
CA PHE A 147 15.08 -2.10 8.54
C PHE A 147 14.03 -1.60 9.54
N VAL A 148 12.83 -2.22 9.55
CA VAL A 148 11.76 -1.87 10.50
C VAL A 148 12.19 -2.10 11.95
N ASP A 149 12.76 -3.28 12.26
CA ASP A 149 13.27 -3.60 13.60
C ASP A 149 14.27 -2.55 14.10
N ARG A 150 15.15 -2.09 13.22
CA ARG A 150 16.14 -1.03 13.53
C ARG A 150 15.49 0.34 13.73
N CYS A 151 14.44 0.70 12.97
CA CYS A 151 13.67 1.91 13.21
C CYS A 151 13.09 1.91 14.63
N HIS A 152 12.42 0.83 15.02
CA HIS A 152 11.80 0.70 16.33
C HIS A 152 12.83 0.76 17.47
N ARG A 153 13.97 0.12 17.32
CA ARG A 153 15.08 0.18 18.29
C ARG A 153 15.70 1.56 18.40
N ALA A 154 15.59 2.39 17.37
CA ALA A 154 15.98 3.80 17.37
C ALA A 154 14.87 4.74 17.85
N ASN A 155 13.75 4.20 18.34
CA ASN A 155 12.54 4.95 18.72
C ASN A 155 11.90 5.75 17.59
N LEU A 156 11.97 5.25 16.37
CA LEU A 156 11.29 5.79 15.19
C LEU A 156 10.17 4.86 14.77
N GLY A 157 8.95 5.40 14.64
CA GLY A 157 7.84 4.71 14.01
C GLY A 157 7.98 4.70 12.48
N LEU A 158 7.31 3.76 11.84
CA LEU A 158 7.33 3.63 10.38
C LEU A 158 5.92 3.66 9.82
N ILE A 159 5.62 4.67 9.00
CA ILE A 159 4.39 4.79 8.22
C ILE A 159 4.70 4.32 6.81
N LEU A 160 3.79 3.54 6.25
CA LEU A 160 3.91 3.06 4.88
C LEU A 160 2.81 3.70 4.03
N ASP A 161 3.22 4.31 2.93
CA ASP A 161 2.30 4.78 1.90
C ASP A 161 1.73 3.57 1.15
N TRP A 162 0.42 3.36 1.29
CA TRP A 162 -0.30 2.19 0.77
C TRP A 162 -1.34 2.61 -0.27
N VAL A 163 -1.33 1.95 -1.43
CA VAL A 163 -2.10 2.32 -2.62
C VAL A 163 -3.22 1.33 -2.90
N PRO A 164 -4.41 1.47 -2.28
CA PRO A 164 -5.55 0.59 -2.52
C PRO A 164 -6.52 1.09 -3.60
N ALA A 165 -6.29 2.28 -4.17
CA ALA A 165 -7.26 2.91 -5.08
C ALA A 165 -7.19 2.29 -6.48
N HIS A 166 -6.00 1.97 -6.97
CA HIS A 166 -5.78 1.62 -8.37
C HIS A 166 -4.52 0.76 -8.57
N PHE A 167 -4.36 0.24 -9.79
CA PHE A 167 -3.19 -0.55 -10.20
C PHE A 167 -2.93 -0.42 -11.70
N PRO A 168 -1.68 -0.62 -12.18
CA PRO A 168 -1.35 -0.53 -13.59
C PRO A 168 -1.87 -1.73 -14.39
N SER A 169 -2.02 -1.55 -15.72
CA SER A 169 -2.60 -2.55 -16.61
C SER A 169 -1.59 -3.52 -17.23
N ASP A 170 -0.41 -3.68 -16.62
CA ASP A 170 0.65 -4.58 -17.11
C ASP A 170 0.12 -6.01 -17.28
N PRO A 171 0.42 -6.68 -18.41
CA PRO A 171 -0.18 -7.99 -18.73
C PRO A 171 0.12 -9.11 -17.73
N HIS A 172 1.27 -9.03 -17.03
CA HIS A 172 1.67 -10.00 -15.99
C HIS A 172 1.03 -9.75 -14.63
N GLY A 173 0.35 -8.60 -14.46
CA GLY A 173 -0.27 -8.17 -13.20
C GLY A 173 -1.75 -8.56 -13.08
N LEU A 174 -2.49 -7.72 -12.35
CA LEU A 174 -3.87 -7.99 -11.94
C LEU A 174 -4.90 -7.74 -13.05
N ALA A 175 -4.57 -6.92 -14.06
CA ALA A 175 -5.47 -6.56 -15.14
C ALA A 175 -6.00 -7.81 -15.87
N HIS A 176 -7.30 -7.95 -15.97
CA HIS A 176 -7.97 -9.09 -16.60
C HIS A 176 -7.34 -10.43 -16.17
N PHE A 177 -7.16 -10.63 -14.88
CA PHE A 177 -6.32 -11.68 -14.31
C PHE A 177 -6.67 -13.09 -14.80
N ASP A 178 -7.95 -13.40 -14.90
CA ASP A 178 -8.49 -14.66 -15.39
C ASP A 178 -9.13 -14.55 -16.80
N GLY A 179 -8.90 -13.43 -17.48
CA GLY A 179 -9.53 -13.07 -18.75
C GLY A 179 -10.84 -12.29 -18.61
N THR A 180 -11.25 -12.00 -17.38
CA THR A 180 -12.39 -11.13 -17.05
C THR A 180 -11.93 -9.95 -16.20
N ALA A 181 -12.81 -8.97 -15.96
CA ALA A 181 -12.57 -7.87 -15.00
C ALA A 181 -12.69 -8.43 -13.58
N LEU A 182 -11.64 -9.11 -13.07
CA LEU A 182 -11.66 -9.81 -11.79
C LEU A 182 -11.41 -8.83 -10.62
N TYR A 183 -10.36 -8.03 -10.71
CA TYR A 183 -9.99 -7.04 -9.68
C TYR A 183 -10.59 -5.66 -9.96
N GLU A 184 -10.71 -5.30 -11.24
CA GLU A 184 -11.22 -4.02 -11.71
C GLU A 184 -12.72 -4.05 -12.01
N HIS A 185 -13.30 -2.85 -12.22
CA HIS A 185 -14.63 -2.74 -12.83
C HIS A 185 -14.55 -2.97 -14.34
N ALA A 186 -15.57 -3.64 -14.92
CA ALA A 186 -15.62 -3.93 -16.35
C ALA A 186 -15.92 -2.68 -17.21
N ASP A 187 -16.72 -1.75 -16.71
CA ASP A 187 -17.03 -0.50 -17.40
C ASP A 187 -15.92 0.54 -17.12
N PRO A 188 -15.25 1.08 -18.15
CA PRO A 188 -14.17 2.05 -17.96
C PRO A 188 -14.62 3.36 -17.30
N ARG A 189 -15.91 3.68 -17.31
CA ARG A 189 -16.46 4.84 -16.58
C ARG A 189 -16.43 4.66 -15.07
N GLU A 190 -16.21 3.44 -14.58
CA GLU A 190 -15.99 3.10 -13.17
C GLU A 190 -14.59 2.53 -12.94
N GLY A 191 -13.99 1.88 -13.94
CA GLY A 191 -12.81 1.02 -13.81
C GLY A 191 -11.50 1.61 -14.32
N TYR A 192 -11.46 2.86 -14.79
CA TYR A 192 -10.25 3.43 -15.38
C TYR A 192 -10.02 4.88 -14.98
N HIS A 193 -8.82 5.17 -14.44
CA HIS A 193 -8.35 6.53 -14.20
C HIS A 193 -7.66 7.10 -15.43
N GLN A 194 -8.24 8.16 -16.00
CA GLN A 194 -7.70 8.82 -17.21
C GLN A 194 -6.39 9.56 -16.93
N ASP A 195 -6.25 10.19 -15.76
CA ASP A 195 -5.07 10.98 -15.41
C ASP A 195 -3.83 10.09 -15.15
N TRP A 196 -4.03 8.88 -14.65
CA TRP A 196 -2.95 7.98 -14.23
C TRP A 196 -2.76 6.77 -15.15
N ASN A 197 -3.66 6.56 -16.12
CA ASN A 197 -3.69 5.38 -16.99
C ASN A 197 -3.68 4.07 -16.20
N THR A 198 -4.47 4.00 -15.12
CA THR A 198 -4.55 2.85 -14.21
C THR A 198 -5.97 2.31 -14.11
N LEU A 199 -6.09 1.04 -13.72
CA LEU A 199 -7.37 0.40 -13.43
C LEU A 199 -7.78 0.67 -11.99
N ILE A 200 -9.09 0.73 -11.74
CA ILE A 200 -9.68 0.98 -10.42
C ILE A 200 -10.18 -0.33 -9.84
N TYR A 201 -9.77 -0.63 -8.60
CA TYR A 201 -10.27 -1.80 -7.87
C TYR A 201 -11.78 -1.76 -7.69
N ASN A 202 -12.45 -2.89 -7.99
CA ASN A 202 -13.87 -3.07 -7.74
C ASN A 202 -14.12 -3.48 -6.28
N LEU A 203 -14.17 -2.49 -5.38
CA LEU A 203 -14.37 -2.71 -3.94
C LEU A 203 -15.78 -3.20 -3.57
N GLY A 204 -16.72 -3.19 -4.51
CA GLY A 204 -18.01 -3.85 -4.38
C GLY A 204 -17.95 -5.38 -4.41
N ARG A 205 -16.84 -5.95 -4.90
CA ARG A 205 -16.59 -7.41 -4.86
C ARG A 205 -15.94 -7.79 -3.53
N ARG A 206 -16.54 -8.75 -2.83
CA ARG A 206 -16.05 -9.21 -1.52
C ARG A 206 -14.63 -9.75 -1.58
N GLU A 207 -14.27 -10.41 -2.68
CA GLU A 207 -12.94 -10.98 -2.91
C GLU A 207 -11.88 -9.88 -3.03
N VAL A 208 -12.18 -8.81 -3.77
CA VAL A 208 -11.29 -7.65 -3.94
C VAL A 208 -11.17 -6.85 -2.63
N HIS A 209 -12.30 -6.64 -1.96
CA HIS A 209 -12.36 -6.05 -0.63
C HIS A 209 -11.46 -6.83 0.36
N GLY A 210 -11.63 -8.17 0.42
CA GLY A 210 -10.82 -9.04 1.26
C GLY A 210 -9.34 -9.07 0.88
N PHE A 211 -9.01 -9.01 -0.42
CA PHE A 211 -7.64 -8.95 -0.92
C PHE A 211 -6.90 -7.70 -0.41
N LEU A 212 -7.51 -6.52 -0.53
CA LEU A 212 -6.89 -5.27 -0.09
C LEU A 212 -6.86 -5.17 1.44
N LEU A 213 -7.90 -5.59 2.14
CA LEU A 213 -7.88 -5.66 3.61
C LEU A 213 -6.75 -6.58 4.11
N ALA A 214 -6.58 -7.75 3.47
CA ALA A 214 -5.48 -8.67 3.79
C ALA A 214 -4.11 -8.04 3.50
N SER A 215 -3.97 -7.24 2.44
CA SER A 215 -2.75 -6.49 2.17
C SER A 215 -2.42 -5.50 3.28
N ALA A 216 -3.39 -4.68 3.71
CA ALA A 216 -3.18 -3.75 4.83
C ALA A 216 -2.73 -4.48 6.11
N LEU A 217 -3.44 -5.54 6.50
CA LEU A 217 -3.11 -6.35 7.66
C LEU A 217 -1.74 -7.05 7.53
N HIS A 218 -1.37 -7.48 6.33
CA HIS A 218 -0.07 -8.09 6.07
C HIS A 218 1.10 -7.15 6.43
N TRP A 219 1.03 -5.89 6.06
CA TRP A 219 2.06 -4.93 6.41
C TRP A 219 2.13 -4.68 7.91
N LEU A 220 0.98 -4.58 8.57
CA LEU A 220 0.90 -4.37 10.02
C LEU A 220 1.36 -5.61 10.82
N GLU A 221 0.97 -6.83 10.40
CA GLU A 221 1.21 -8.06 11.15
C GLU A 221 2.58 -8.69 10.86
N ARG A 222 3.00 -8.67 9.59
CA ARG A 222 4.25 -9.30 9.18
C ARG A 222 5.46 -8.42 9.36
N TYR A 223 5.28 -7.10 9.14
CA TYR A 223 6.38 -6.14 9.18
C TYR A 223 6.28 -5.15 10.33
N HIS A 224 5.32 -5.30 11.22
CA HIS A 224 5.12 -4.44 12.40
C HIS A 224 5.00 -2.94 12.06
N ILE A 225 4.54 -2.59 10.86
CA ILE A 225 4.36 -1.19 10.42
C ILE A 225 3.43 -0.46 11.40
N ASP A 226 3.75 0.78 11.72
CA ASP A 226 3.08 1.59 12.75
C ASP A 226 1.91 2.41 12.23
N GLY A 227 1.87 2.62 10.92
CA GLY A 227 0.77 3.34 10.29
C GLY A 227 0.73 3.11 8.78
N LEU A 228 -0.46 3.28 8.22
CA LEU A 228 -0.67 3.32 6.78
C LEU A 228 -1.17 4.72 6.38
N ARG A 229 -0.45 5.36 5.47
CA ARG A 229 -0.97 6.49 4.72
C ARG A 229 -1.69 5.92 3.51
N VAL A 230 -2.99 6.16 3.42
CA VAL A 230 -3.82 5.63 2.33
C VAL A 230 -3.85 6.64 1.20
N ASP A 231 -3.26 6.24 0.08
CA ASP A 231 -3.11 7.05 -1.12
C ASP A 231 -4.44 7.29 -1.82
N ALA A 232 -4.59 8.49 -2.40
CA ALA A 232 -5.66 8.87 -3.32
C ALA A 232 -7.09 8.61 -2.79
N VAL A 233 -7.34 8.78 -1.49
CA VAL A 233 -8.66 8.56 -0.89
C VAL A 233 -9.74 9.39 -1.59
N ALA A 234 -9.44 10.61 -2.02
CA ALA A 234 -10.37 11.44 -2.80
C ALA A 234 -10.92 10.72 -4.04
N SER A 235 -10.05 10.01 -4.76
CA SER A 235 -10.44 9.24 -5.96
C SER A 235 -11.31 8.03 -5.62
N MET A 236 -11.18 7.50 -4.41
CA MET A 236 -11.99 6.38 -3.92
C MET A 236 -13.38 6.82 -3.48
N LEU A 237 -13.54 8.06 -3.01
CA LEU A 237 -14.79 8.58 -2.47
C LEU A 237 -15.79 8.99 -3.54
N TYR A 238 -15.31 9.39 -4.72
CA TYR A 238 -16.16 10.02 -5.73
C TYR A 238 -16.03 9.33 -7.10
N ARG A 239 -17.17 8.89 -7.65
CA ARG A 239 -17.25 8.25 -8.97
C ARG A 239 -16.97 9.21 -10.13
N ASP A 240 -17.15 10.51 -9.93
CA ASP A 240 -16.86 11.58 -10.88
C ASP A 240 -15.48 12.21 -10.72
N TYR A 241 -14.59 11.62 -9.89
CA TYR A 241 -13.24 12.13 -9.69
C TYR A 241 -12.50 12.24 -11.02
N SER A 242 -12.00 13.45 -11.35
CA SER A 242 -11.32 13.80 -12.63
C SER A 242 -12.09 13.41 -13.90
N ARG A 243 -13.43 13.38 -13.85
CA ARG A 243 -14.27 13.01 -14.98
C ARG A 243 -15.24 14.13 -15.37
N ARG A 244 -15.53 14.22 -16.64
CA ARG A 244 -16.56 15.14 -17.16
C ARG A 244 -17.96 14.55 -17.00
N ALA A 245 -18.96 15.40 -17.14
CA ALA A 245 -20.35 14.96 -17.19
C ALA A 245 -20.54 13.91 -18.30
N GLY A 246 -21.16 12.76 -17.94
CA GLY A 246 -21.37 11.62 -18.85
C GLY A 246 -20.20 10.61 -18.92
N GLU A 247 -19.06 10.89 -18.33
CA GLU A 247 -17.88 9.98 -18.30
C GLU A 247 -17.82 9.11 -17.03
N TRP A 248 -18.86 9.13 -16.22
CA TRP A 248 -18.95 8.34 -14.98
C TRP A 248 -20.37 7.79 -14.77
N ILE A 249 -20.49 6.79 -13.89
CA ILE A 249 -21.76 6.13 -13.57
C ILE A 249 -22.16 6.52 -12.14
N PRO A 250 -23.35 7.14 -11.94
CA PRO A 250 -23.85 7.45 -10.61
C PRO A 250 -24.01 6.20 -9.74
N ASN A 251 -23.96 6.38 -8.43
CA ASN A 251 -24.28 5.30 -7.50
C ASN A 251 -25.78 4.94 -7.56
N LYS A 252 -26.18 3.86 -6.87
CA LYS A 252 -27.57 3.34 -6.89
C LYS A 252 -28.64 4.34 -6.44
N TYR A 253 -28.27 5.48 -5.88
CA TYR A 253 -29.17 6.55 -5.47
C TYR A 253 -29.08 7.77 -6.40
N GLY A 254 -28.28 7.71 -7.47
CA GLY A 254 -28.06 8.81 -8.41
C GLY A 254 -27.01 9.82 -7.98
N GLY A 255 -26.32 9.59 -6.87
CA GLY A 255 -25.26 10.46 -6.34
C GLY A 255 -23.88 10.12 -6.89
N ARG A 256 -22.90 10.98 -6.57
CA ARG A 256 -21.51 10.88 -7.01
C ARG A 256 -20.62 10.05 -6.07
N GLU A 257 -21.06 9.82 -4.85
CA GLU A 257 -20.30 9.09 -3.84
C GLU A 257 -20.13 7.63 -4.23
N ASN A 258 -18.92 7.10 -4.11
CA ASN A 258 -18.63 5.67 -4.29
C ASN A 258 -18.89 4.94 -2.96
N LEU A 259 -20.12 4.44 -2.82
CA LEU A 259 -20.59 3.83 -1.58
C LEU A 259 -19.81 2.57 -1.20
N GLU A 260 -19.40 1.80 -2.18
CA GLU A 260 -18.64 0.57 -2.00
C GLU A 260 -17.23 0.86 -1.45
N SER A 261 -16.56 1.89 -1.96
CA SER A 261 -15.26 2.32 -1.46
C SER A 261 -15.37 2.97 -0.08
N ILE A 262 -16.43 3.74 0.19
CA ILE A 262 -16.70 4.30 1.51
C ILE A 262 -16.90 3.20 2.54
N ASP A 263 -17.63 2.15 2.19
CA ASP A 263 -17.84 0.97 3.07
C ASP A 263 -16.52 0.24 3.33
N PHE A 264 -15.70 0.06 2.30
CA PHE A 264 -14.36 -0.51 2.45
C PHE A 264 -13.47 0.30 3.41
N LEU A 265 -13.40 1.62 3.25
CA LEU A 265 -12.56 2.47 4.10
C LEU A 265 -13.01 2.46 5.57
N ARG A 266 -14.32 2.44 5.82
CA ARG A 266 -14.88 2.26 7.16
C ARG A 266 -14.52 0.91 7.77
N HIS A 267 -14.68 -0.17 7.00
CA HIS A 267 -14.35 -1.51 7.44
C HIS A 267 -12.84 -1.67 7.70
N LEU A 268 -12.01 -1.10 6.82
CA LEU A 268 -10.55 -1.05 7.03
C LEU A 268 -10.21 -0.39 8.37
N SER A 269 -10.77 0.79 8.65
CA SER A 269 -10.53 1.51 9.89
C SER A 269 -10.97 0.73 11.12
N ASP A 270 -12.18 0.17 11.09
CA ASP A 270 -12.70 -0.65 12.20
C ASP A 270 -11.82 -1.86 12.47
N VAL A 271 -11.42 -2.61 11.43
CA VAL A 271 -10.59 -3.82 11.58
C VAL A 271 -9.19 -3.46 12.09
N VAL A 272 -8.56 -2.43 11.52
CA VAL A 272 -7.21 -2.01 11.92
C VAL A 272 -7.21 -1.57 13.39
N HIS A 273 -8.11 -0.70 13.80
CA HIS A 273 -8.14 -0.21 15.19
C HIS A 273 -8.52 -1.31 16.21
N GLN A 274 -9.35 -2.28 15.81
CA GLN A 274 -9.69 -3.42 16.69
C GLN A 274 -8.55 -4.42 16.84
N ARG A 275 -7.83 -4.72 15.76
CA ARG A 275 -6.77 -5.74 15.77
C ARG A 275 -5.41 -5.18 16.15
N HIS A 276 -5.15 -3.92 15.81
CA HIS A 276 -3.87 -3.24 15.99
C HIS A 276 -4.05 -1.89 16.68
N PRO A 277 -4.49 -1.87 17.95
CA PRO A 277 -4.67 -0.61 18.67
C PRO A 277 -3.37 0.19 18.72
N GLY A 278 -3.48 1.50 18.47
CA GLY A 278 -2.35 2.41 18.41
C GLY A 278 -1.65 2.47 17.05
N THR A 279 -2.10 1.74 16.04
CA THR A 279 -1.67 1.94 14.64
C THR A 279 -2.34 3.18 14.06
N LEU A 280 -1.61 3.94 13.25
CA LEU A 280 -2.12 5.14 12.58
C LEU A 280 -2.73 4.81 11.23
N LEU A 281 -3.89 5.39 10.94
CA LEU A 281 -4.45 5.47 9.60
C LEU A 281 -4.52 6.95 9.17
N VAL A 282 -3.81 7.29 8.11
CA VAL A 282 -3.71 8.66 7.60
C VAL A 282 -4.30 8.71 6.20
N ALA A 283 -5.26 9.59 5.94
CA ALA A 283 -5.88 9.74 4.62
C ALA A 283 -5.17 10.82 3.80
N GLU A 284 -4.77 10.49 2.57
CA GLU A 284 -4.53 11.52 1.56
C GLU A 284 -5.85 11.87 0.89
N GLU A 285 -6.49 12.93 1.39
CA GLU A 285 -7.83 13.33 0.95
C GLU A 285 -7.91 14.86 0.85
N SER A 286 -8.07 15.38 -0.36
CA SER A 286 -8.00 16.82 -0.67
C SER A 286 -9.38 17.47 -0.89
N THR A 287 -10.48 16.70 -0.78
CA THR A 287 -11.82 17.22 -1.01
C THR A 287 -12.48 17.73 0.27
N ALA A 288 -13.72 18.24 0.13
CA ALA A 288 -14.58 18.63 1.24
C ALA A 288 -15.42 17.47 1.80
N PHE A 289 -14.99 16.21 1.62
CA PHE A 289 -15.74 15.07 2.17
C PHE A 289 -15.86 15.20 3.70
N PRO A 290 -17.08 15.14 4.26
CA PRO A 290 -17.29 15.38 5.68
C PRO A 290 -16.86 14.17 6.53
N GLY A 291 -16.14 14.43 7.61
CA GLY A 291 -15.88 13.41 8.64
C GLY A 291 -14.87 12.33 8.25
N VAL A 292 -13.84 12.65 7.47
CA VAL A 292 -12.73 11.72 7.16
C VAL A 292 -12.15 11.12 8.45
N THR A 293 -11.92 11.95 9.47
CA THR A 293 -11.36 11.54 10.77
C THR A 293 -12.43 11.29 11.85
N ARG A 294 -13.71 11.33 11.50
CA ARG A 294 -14.79 11.01 12.43
C ARG A 294 -14.99 9.50 12.50
N SER A 295 -15.39 9.00 13.66
CA SER A 295 -15.72 7.59 13.86
C SER A 295 -16.74 7.07 12.81
N PRO A 296 -16.61 5.86 12.30
CA PRO A 296 -17.62 5.23 11.44
C PRO A 296 -19.01 5.16 12.10
N ARG A 297 -19.08 5.03 13.42
CA ARG A 297 -20.33 5.04 14.19
C ARG A 297 -21.07 6.38 14.09
N ASP A 298 -20.32 7.48 13.87
CA ASP A 298 -20.85 8.83 13.70
C ASP A 298 -20.91 9.25 12.22
N GLY A 299 -20.83 8.27 11.31
CA GLY A 299 -20.93 8.47 9.86
C GLY A 299 -19.63 8.88 9.17
N GLY A 300 -18.49 8.91 9.88
CA GLY A 300 -17.19 9.21 9.32
C GLY A 300 -16.50 8.00 8.66
N LEU A 301 -15.22 8.16 8.28
CA LEU A 301 -14.40 7.10 7.69
C LEU A 301 -13.50 6.40 8.71
N GLY A 302 -13.22 7.02 9.86
CA GLY A 302 -12.43 6.45 10.95
C GLY A 302 -10.93 6.59 10.82
N PHE A 303 -10.42 7.44 9.95
CA PHE A 303 -8.99 7.75 9.93
C PHE A 303 -8.57 8.54 11.18
N ASP A 304 -7.33 8.37 11.62
CA ASP A 304 -6.78 9.13 12.73
C ASP A 304 -6.40 10.55 12.29
N TYR A 305 -5.83 10.67 11.10
CA TYR A 305 -5.37 11.92 10.50
C TYR A 305 -5.75 12.02 9.03
N LYS A 306 -5.73 13.25 8.56
CA LYS A 306 -5.83 13.60 7.14
C LYS A 306 -4.69 14.57 6.80
N TRP A 307 -3.96 14.32 5.71
CA TRP A 307 -2.97 15.26 5.21
C TRP A 307 -3.64 16.58 4.80
N ASN A 308 -3.10 17.70 5.27
CA ASN A 308 -3.62 19.02 4.93
C ASN A 308 -3.08 19.48 3.57
N MET A 309 -3.72 19.02 2.50
CA MET A 309 -3.33 19.36 1.13
C MET A 309 -3.52 20.85 0.82
N GLY A 310 -4.43 21.56 1.49
CA GLY A 310 -4.60 23.00 1.36
C GLY A 310 -3.34 23.76 1.81
N TRP A 311 -2.78 23.38 2.96
CA TRP A 311 -1.55 24.01 3.46
C TRP A 311 -0.33 23.78 2.53
N MET A 312 -0.30 22.67 1.82
CA MET A 312 0.77 22.39 0.86
C MET A 312 0.73 23.34 -0.36
N HIS A 313 -0.45 23.90 -0.68
CA HIS A 313 -0.65 24.79 -1.83
C HIS A 313 -0.58 26.29 -1.47
N ASP A 314 -0.53 26.65 -0.20
CA ASP A 314 -0.37 28.00 0.31
C ASP A 314 1.12 28.43 0.31
#